data_c13a13cfab5e80c73cc8773f7e94bd6c
#
_entry.id   c13a13cfab5e80c73cc8773f7e94bd6c
#
_cell.length_a   1.000
_cell.length_b   1.000
_cell.length_c   1.000
_cell.angle_alpha   90.00
_cell.angle_beta   90.00
_cell.angle_gamma   90.00
#
_symmetry.space_group_name_H-M   'P 1'
#
loop_
_entity.id
_entity.type
_entity.pdbx_description
1 polymer ?
#
loop_
_entity_poly.entity_id
_entity_poly.type
_entity_poly.pdbx_seq_one_letter_code
_entity_poly.pdbx_strand_id
1 'polypeptide(L)' 'ILIVAIGKPKFIDASYVKDGAVVIDVGIHRNAENKLCGDVDFDSAMPKASHITPVPGGVGPMTIAMLMSNCVEAMKR' A
#
# COMPACT_ATOMS: atom_id res chain seq x y z
N ILE A 1 -0.89 -10.70 -8.17
CA ILE A 1 -1.09 -9.74 -7.06
C ILE A 1 0.21 -9.60 -6.30
N LEU A 2 0.66 -8.37 -6.13
CA LEU A 2 1.85 -8.05 -5.34
C LEU A 2 1.43 -7.25 -4.11
N ILE A 3 1.74 -7.78 -2.94
CA ILE A 3 1.50 -7.10 -1.67
C ILE A 3 2.85 -6.68 -1.09
N VAL A 4 2.99 -5.37 -0.81
CA VAL A 4 4.26 -4.78 -0.37
C VAL A 4 4.13 -4.26 1.05
N ALA A 5 4.94 -4.79 1.97
CA ALA A 5 4.94 -4.41 3.38
C ALA A 5 6.36 -4.59 3.95
N ILE A 6 7.34 -3.87 3.41
CA ILE A 6 8.76 -4.07 3.74
C ILE A 6 9.37 -2.98 4.62
N GLY A 7 8.68 -1.85 4.79
CA GLY A 7 9.15 -0.78 5.65
C GLY A 7 10.29 0.06 5.05
N LYS A 8 10.46 0.05 3.73
CA LYS A 8 11.48 0.86 3.04
C LYS A 8 10.80 1.79 2.04
N PRO A 9 10.91 3.12 2.20
CA PRO A 9 10.24 4.07 1.32
C PRO A 9 10.65 3.89 -0.15
N LYS A 10 9.68 3.79 -1.03
CA LYS A 10 9.85 3.73 -2.50
C LYS A 10 10.85 2.67 -2.97
N PHE A 11 11.02 1.58 -2.21
CA PHE A 11 11.97 0.52 -2.54
C PHE A 11 11.53 -0.27 -3.77
N ILE A 12 10.24 -0.52 -3.91
CA ILE A 12 9.68 -1.30 -5.01
C ILE A 12 9.36 -0.39 -6.18
N ASP A 13 10.04 -0.57 -7.28
CA ASP A 13 9.82 0.19 -8.52
C ASP A 13 9.25 -0.71 -9.63
N ALA A 14 9.21 -0.17 -10.86
CA ALA A 14 8.67 -0.90 -12.01
C ALA A 14 9.38 -2.23 -12.28
N SER A 15 10.65 -2.37 -11.89
CA SER A 15 11.41 -3.60 -12.13
C SER A 15 10.89 -4.80 -11.34
N TYR A 16 10.16 -4.55 -10.25
CA TYR A 16 9.53 -5.59 -9.43
C TYR A 16 8.10 -5.91 -9.82
N VAL A 17 7.53 -5.16 -10.76
CA VAL A 17 6.11 -5.24 -11.12
C VAL A 17 5.95 -5.89 -12.48
N LYS A 18 5.14 -6.95 -12.56
CA LYS A 18 4.73 -7.53 -13.84
C LYS A 18 3.75 -6.60 -14.54
N ASP A 19 3.77 -6.60 -15.88
CA ASP A 19 2.77 -5.89 -16.65
C ASP A 19 1.35 -6.41 -16.31
N GLY A 20 0.47 -5.48 -15.99
CA GLY A 20 -0.90 -5.81 -15.61
C GLY A 20 -1.08 -6.32 -14.19
N ALA A 21 -0.04 -6.25 -13.33
CA ALA A 21 -0.14 -6.70 -11.94
C ALA A 21 -1.08 -5.82 -11.12
N VAL A 22 -1.70 -6.42 -10.11
CA VAL A 22 -2.39 -5.68 -9.05
C VAL A 22 -1.42 -5.48 -7.90
N VAL A 23 -1.16 -4.23 -7.52
CA VAL A 23 -0.18 -3.88 -6.48
C VAL A 23 -0.90 -3.29 -5.27
N ILE A 24 -0.67 -3.89 -4.11
CA ILE A 24 -1.23 -3.43 -2.83
C ILE A 24 -0.06 -2.99 -1.96
N ASP A 25 0.02 -1.67 -1.71
CA ASP A 25 1.09 -1.06 -0.93
C ASP A 25 0.60 -0.80 0.50
N VAL A 26 1.11 -1.56 1.44
CA VAL A 26 0.76 -1.46 2.87
C VAL A 26 1.66 -0.45 3.59
N GLY A 27 2.81 -0.11 3.01
CA GLY A 27 3.77 0.81 3.61
C GLY A 27 3.24 2.23 3.75
N ILE A 28 3.71 2.92 4.76
CA ILE A 28 3.45 4.35 4.94
C ILE A 28 4.66 5.01 5.62
N HIS A 29 5.18 6.05 4.98
CA HIS A 29 6.37 6.77 5.44
C HIS A 29 6.21 8.26 5.20
N ARG A 30 6.93 9.06 5.98
CA ARG A 30 7.09 10.49 5.70
C ARG A 30 8.48 10.70 5.09
N ASN A 31 8.52 11.37 3.94
CA ASN A 31 9.79 11.72 3.30
C ASN A 31 10.36 13.03 3.87
N ALA A 32 11.51 13.46 3.33
CA ALA A 32 12.18 14.70 3.78
C ALA A 32 11.32 15.95 3.60
N GLU A 33 10.36 15.94 2.68
CA GLU A 33 9.42 17.03 2.43
C GLU A 33 8.16 16.93 3.30
N ASN A 34 8.14 16.01 4.26
CA ASN A 34 7.00 15.74 5.15
C ASN A 34 5.74 15.26 4.39
N LYS A 35 5.93 14.68 3.21
CA LYS A 35 4.84 14.05 2.44
C LYS A 35 4.80 12.56 2.72
N LEU A 36 3.61 12.00 2.71
CA LEU A 36 3.42 10.56 2.89
C LEU A 36 3.74 9.82 1.59
N CYS A 37 4.41 8.68 1.74
CA CYS A 37 4.65 7.76 0.64
C CYS A 37 4.61 6.31 1.17
N GLY A 38 4.51 5.35 0.25
CA GLY A 38 4.55 3.93 0.59
C GLY A 38 5.88 3.27 0.25
N ASP A 39 5.89 1.94 0.26
CA ASP A 39 7.06 1.13 -0.09
C ASP A 39 7.24 1.00 -1.61
N VAL A 40 6.20 1.32 -2.38
CA VAL A 40 6.23 1.28 -3.84
C VAL A 40 6.51 2.67 -4.39
N ASP A 41 7.41 2.76 -5.37
CA ASP A 41 7.56 3.99 -6.15
C ASP A 41 6.36 4.09 -7.10
N PHE A 42 5.32 4.78 -6.66
CA PHE A 42 4.02 4.84 -7.32
C PHE A 42 4.14 5.33 -8.76
N ASP A 43 4.90 6.39 -8.98
CA ASP A 43 5.04 6.97 -10.32
C ASP A 43 5.75 6.03 -11.29
N SER A 44 6.71 5.24 -10.80
CA SER A 44 7.43 4.25 -11.59
C SER A 44 6.58 3.01 -11.88
N ALA A 45 5.83 2.53 -10.90
CA ALA A 45 5.08 1.27 -11.00
C ALA A 45 3.72 1.43 -11.67
N MET A 46 3.09 2.60 -11.57
CA MET A 46 1.73 2.83 -12.06
C MET A 46 1.52 2.48 -13.53
N PRO A 47 2.45 2.82 -14.46
CA PRO A 47 2.25 2.47 -15.87
C PRO A 47 2.21 0.97 -16.15
N LYS A 48 2.84 0.15 -15.30
CA LYS A 48 2.88 -1.31 -15.47
C LYS A 48 1.75 -2.02 -14.75
N ALA A 49 1.27 -1.47 -13.64
CA ALA A 49 0.21 -2.09 -12.86
C ALA A 49 -1.16 -1.90 -13.49
N SER A 50 -2.01 -2.92 -13.44
CA SER A 50 -3.41 -2.77 -13.82
C SER A 50 -4.20 -2.03 -12.74
N HIS A 51 -3.88 -2.30 -11.48
CA HIS A 51 -4.45 -1.64 -10.31
C HIS A 51 -3.33 -1.44 -9.29
N ILE A 52 -3.31 -0.27 -8.65
CA ILE A 52 -2.32 0.05 -7.63
C ILE A 52 -2.97 0.91 -6.54
N THR A 53 -2.70 0.59 -5.27
CA THR A 53 -3.21 1.40 -4.16
C THR A 53 -2.37 2.66 -3.98
N PRO A 54 -2.99 3.83 -3.78
CA PRO A 54 -2.26 5.06 -3.47
C PRO A 54 -1.80 5.08 -2.01
N VAL A 55 -0.84 5.95 -1.72
CA VAL A 55 -0.45 6.31 -0.35
C VAL A 55 -0.30 7.83 -0.30
N PRO A 56 -1.01 8.53 0.58
CA PRO A 56 -2.03 8.05 1.51
C PRO A 56 -3.38 7.78 0.82
N GLY A 57 -4.28 7.17 1.55
CA GLY A 57 -5.67 7.01 1.12
C GLY A 57 -6.03 5.62 0.60
N GLY A 58 -5.05 4.70 0.54
CA GLY A 58 -5.26 3.32 0.10
C GLY A 58 -5.51 2.36 1.25
N VAL A 59 -4.49 1.56 1.59
CA VAL A 59 -4.60 0.50 2.60
C VAL A 59 -4.76 1.05 4.03
N GLY A 60 -4.18 2.23 4.33
CA GLY A 60 -4.28 2.82 5.66
C GLY A 60 -5.70 2.92 6.19
N PRO A 61 -6.64 3.57 5.47
CA PRO A 61 -8.04 3.61 5.87
C PRO A 61 -8.68 2.22 5.99
N MET A 62 -8.32 1.28 5.13
CA MET A 62 -8.81 -0.09 5.20
C MET A 62 -8.29 -0.83 6.44
N THR A 63 -7.07 -0.55 6.87
CA THR A 63 -6.52 -1.12 8.10
C THR A 63 -7.37 -0.74 9.30
N ILE A 64 -7.77 0.52 9.40
CA ILE A 64 -8.65 1.00 10.47
C ILE A 64 -10.02 0.36 10.37
N ALA A 65 -10.60 0.29 9.18
CA ALA A 65 -11.91 -0.32 8.95
C ALA A 65 -11.91 -1.78 9.36
N MET A 66 -10.88 -2.53 8.99
CA MET A 66 -10.75 -3.95 9.36
C MET A 66 -10.51 -4.15 10.84
N LEU A 67 -9.77 -3.26 11.49
CA LEU A 67 -9.59 -3.30 12.94
C LEU A 67 -10.93 -3.15 13.65
N MET A 68 -11.74 -2.20 13.25
CA MET A 68 -13.08 -2.01 13.82
C MET A 68 -13.97 -3.21 13.56
N SER A 69 -13.96 -3.76 12.36
CA SER A 69 -14.70 -4.97 12.01
C SER A 69 -14.29 -6.15 12.88
N ASN A 70 -12.99 -6.34 13.08
CA ASN A 70 -12.46 -7.43 13.92
C ASN A 70 -12.83 -7.24 15.39
N CYS A 71 -12.85 -6.02 15.90
CA CYS A 71 -13.32 -5.73 17.25
C CYS A 71 -14.77 -6.13 17.44
N VAL A 72 -15.63 -5.78 16.48
CA VAL A 72 -17.05 -6.17 16.52
C VAL A 72 -17.19 -7.69 16.49
N GLU A 73 -16.44 -8.37 15.63
CA GLU A 73 -16.47 -9.84 15.54
C GLU A 73 -16.03 -10.49 16.85
N ALA A 74 -14.99 -9.95 17.49
CA ALA A 74 -14.51 -10.45 18.77
C ALA A 74 -15.57 -10.30 19.89
N MET A 75 -16.36 -9.23 19.85
CA MET A 75 -17.43 -9.00 20.83
C MET A 75 -18.57 -10.00 20.69
N LYS A 76 -18.73 -10.63 19.54
CA LYS A 76 -19.78 -11.65 19.31
C LYS A 76 -19.41 -13.03 19.80
N ARG A 77 -18.16 -13.23 20.17
CA ARG A 77 -17.64 -14.54 20.62
C ARG A 77 -17.72 -14.69 22.15
#